data_8eb76c83c282b1d2618b6ab526de75f3
#
_entry.id   8eb76c83c282b1d2618b6ab526de75f3
#
_cell.length_a   1.000
_cell.length_b   1.000
_cell.length_c   1.000
_cell.angle_alpha   90.00
_cell.angle_beta   90.00
_cell.angle_gamma   90.00
#
_symmetry.space_group_name_H-M   'P 1'
#
loop_
_entity.id
_entity.type
_entity.pdbx_description
1 polymer ?
#
loop_
_entity_poly.entity_id
_entity_poly.type
_entity_poly.pdbx_seq_one_letter_code
_entity_poly.pdbx_strand_id
1 'polypeptide(L)'
;MYLIITETAVYGNNLKQVILFGSYARGDFTSDSDIDILIVTQKKLSKPEREQLINFISDVSINDDILINFIEMLTQKFELEQSPLLLNIRREGVIL
;
A
#
# COMPACT_ATOMS: atom_id res chain seq x y z
N MET A 1 3.55 7.59 -8.98
CA MET A 1 3.80 6.24 -8.48
C MET A 1 2.56 5.60 -7.87
N TYR A 2 1.90 6.22 -6.93
CA TYR A 2 0.71 5.63 -6.27
C TYR A 2 -0.44 5.43 -7.25
N LEU A 3 -0.64 6.39 -8.16
CA LEU A 3 -1.68 6.29 -9.18
C LEU A 3 -1.50 5.04 -10.05
N ILE A 4 -0.25 4.67 -10.31
CA ILE A 4 0.04 3.47 -11.10
C ILE A 4 -0.40 2.22 -10.34
N ILE A 5 -0.21 2.18 -9.02
CA ILE A 5 -0.67 1.05 -8.20
C ILE A 5 -2.19 0.96 -8.21
N THR A 6 -2.89 2.10 -8.09
CA THR A 6 -4.36 2.11 -8.09
C THR A 6 -4.95 1.76 -9.46
N GLU A 7 -4.22 2.04 -10.54
CA GLU A 7 -4.67 1.77 -11.89
C GLU A 7 -4.27 0.39 -12.41
N THR A 8 -3.50 -0.38 -11.62
CA THR A 8 -3.06 -1.70 -12.07
C THR A 8 -4.22 -2.65 -12.23
N ALA A 9 -4.18 -3.45 -13.31
CA ALA A 9 -5.18 -4.46 -13.58
C ALA A 9 -5.21 -5.59 -12.55
N VAL A 10 -4.18 -5.70 -11.71
CA VAL A 10 -4.09 -6.75 -10.68
C VAL A 10 -5.31 -6.73 -9.76
N TYR A 11 -5.71 -5.56 -9.32
CA TYR A 11 -6.78 -5.45 -8.33
C TYR A 11 -8.17 -5.28 -8.93
N GLY A 12 -8.31 -4.50 -9.99
CA GLY A 12 -9.62 -4.20 -10.55
C GLY A 12 -10.60 -3.74 -9.48
N ASN A 13 -11.79 -4.34 -9.46
CA ASN A 13 -12.84 -4.02 -8.49
C ASN A 13 -12.53 -4.53 -7.08
N ASN A 14 -11.50 -5.33 -6.92
CA ASN A 14 -11.10 -5.84 -5.61
C ASN A 14 -10.41 -4.78 -4.75
N LEU A 15 -9.83 -3.76 -5.37
CA LEU A 15 -9.16 -2.69 -4.65
C LEU A 15 -10.18 -1.75 -4.03
N LYS A 16 -10.12 -1.57 -2.72
CA LYS A 16 -11.02 -0.69 -2.00
C LYS A 16 -10.35 0.60 -1.56
N GLN A 17 -9.09 0.52 -1.13
CA GLN A 17 -8.41 1.69 -0.64
C GLN A 17 -6.91 1.49 -0.73
N VAL A 18 -6.17 2.58 -1.00
CA VAL A 18 -4.72 2.61 -0.90
C VAL A 18 -4.38 3.79 0.01
N ILE A 19 -3.61 3.54 1.05
CA ILE A 19 -3.29 4.55 2.05
C ILE A 19 -1.77 4.66 2.17
N LEU A 20 -1.24 5.85 1.95
CA LEU A 20 0.15 6.17 2.24
C LEU A 20 0.27 6.47 3.73
N PHE A 21 1.24 5.85 4.40
CA PHE A 21 1.50 6.13 5.81
C PHE A 21 3.00 6.23 6.07
N GLY A 22 3.38 6.40 7.33
CA GLY A 22 4.78 6.54 7.69
C GLY A 22 5.34 7.92 7.39
N SER A 23 6.66 8.01 7.22
CA SER A 23 7.34 9.31 7.12
C SER A 23 6.92 10.13 5.90
N TYR A 24 6.63 9.48 4.78
CA TYR A 24 6.15 10.20 3.59
C TYR A 24 4.79 10.83 3.80
N ALA A 25 3.91 10.18 4.56
CA ALA A 25 2.60 10.74 4.88
C ALA A 25 2.71 11.90 5.87
N ARG A 26 3.62 11.80 6.85
CA ARG A 26 3.83 12.85 7.84
C ARG A 26 4.63 14.04 7.32
N GLY A 27 5.36 13.87 6.21
CA GLY A 27 6.21 14.91 5.65
C GLY A 27 7.59 15.02 6.28
N ASP A 28 7.97 14.09 7.16
CA ASP A 28 9.29 14.08 7.81
C ASP A 28 10.26 13.09 7.17
N PHE A 29 10.03 12.74 5.90
CA PHE A 29 10.87 11.80 5.18
C PHE A 29 12.24 12.39 4.84
N THR A 30 13.22 11.49 4.70
CA THR A 30 14.56 11.81 4.24
C THR A 30 14.86 10.99 2.98
N SER A 31 16.06 11.19 2.39
CA SER A 31 16.48 10.42 1.22
C SER A 31 16.55 8.91 1.49
N ASP A 32 16.69 8.51 2.75
CA ASP A 32 16.76 7.11 3.15
C ASP A 32 15.43 6.52 3.57
N SER A 33 14.35 7.31 3.55
CA SER A 33 13.04 6.86 3.96
C SER A 33 12.41 5.94 2.92
N ASP A 34 11.71 4.90 3.40
CA ASP A 34 10.94 4.00 2.55
C ASP A 34 9.53 4.58 2.35
N ILE A 35 8.89 4.17 1.27
CA ILE A 35 7.47 4.47 1.06
C ILE A 35 6.65 3.33 1.68
N ASP A 36 5.74 3.67 2.59
CA ASP A 36 4.88 2.70 3.27
C ASP A 36 3.45 2.84 2.77
N ILE A 37 2.89 1.74 2.27
CA ILE A 37 1.55 1.72 1.67
C ILE A 37 0.73 0.60 2.30
N LEU A 38 -0.51 0.92 2.66
CA LEU A 38 -1.52 -0.08 3.02
C LEU A 38 -2.47 -0.25 1.85
N ILE A 39 -2.66 -1.48 1.42
CA ILE A 39 -3.56 -1.83 0.34
C ILE A 39 -4.73 -2.61 0.95
N VAL A 40 -5.93 -2.04 0.84
CA VAL A 40 -7.15 -2.65 1.39
C VAL A 40 -7.93 -3.26 0.24
N THR A 41 -8.21 -4.55 0.34
CA THR A 41 -8.91 -5.30 -0.69
C THR A 41 -10.12 -6.02 -0.12
N GLN A 42 -11.08 -6.32 -0.98
CA GLN A 42 -12.27 -7.07 -0.59
C GLN A 42 -12.00 -8.56 -0.47
N LYS A 43 -11.18 -9.09 -1.36
CA LYS A 43 -10.80 -10.51 -1.39
C LYS A 43 -9.30 -10.66 -1.37
N LYS A 44 -8.83 -11.75 -0.80
CA LYS A 44 -7.42 -12.10 -0.86
C LYS A 44 -6.99 -12.29 -2.30
N LEU A 45 -5.81 -11.78 -2.65
CA LEU A 45 -5.26 -11.98 -4.00
C LEU A 45 -4.95 -13.45 -4.25
N SER A 46 -5.18 -13.89 -5.48
CA SER A 46 -4.70 -15.19 -5.93
C SER A 46 -3.17 -15.15 -6.02
N LYS A 47 -2.56 -16.33 -6.09
CA LYS A 47 -1.12 -16.43 -6.21
C LYS A 47 -0.58 -15.70 -7.46
N PRO A 48 -1.15 -15.90 -8.67
CA PRO A 48 -0.70 -15.16 -9.85
C PRO A 48 -0.86 -13.64 -9.71
N GLU A 49 -1.96 -13.18 -9.13
CA GLU A 49 -2.17 -11.75 -8.90
C GLU A 49 -1.14 -11.17 -7.96
N ARG A 50 -0.82 -11.89 -6.89
CA ARG A 50 0.19 -11.47 -5.93
C ARG A 50 1.57 -11.41 -6.57
N GLU A 51 1.92 -12.36 -7.42
CA GLU A 51 3.18 -12.34 -8.15
C GLU A 51 3.28 -11.15 -9.09
N GLN A 52 2.19 -10.80 -9.78
CA GLN A 52 2.15 -9.60 -10.63
C GLN A 52 2.37 -8.33 -9.82
N LEU A 53 1.75 -8.24 -8.66
CA LEU A 53 1.92 -7.09 -7.76
C LEU A 53 3.35 -6.96 -7.29
N ILE A 54 3.96 -8.06 -6.84
CA ILE A 54 5.33 -8.05 -6.36
C ILE A 54 6.29 -7.63 -7.47
N ASN A 55 6.11 -8.16 -8.67
CA ASN A 55 6.94 -7.79 -9.82
C ASN A 55 6.79 -6.32 -10.17
N PHE A 56 5.57 -5.81 -10.16
CA PHE A 56 5.31 -4.40 -10.43
C PHE A 56 5.99 -3.49 -9.41
N ILE A 57 5.86 -3.80 -8.12
CA ILE A 57 6.47 -3.00 -7.06
C ILE A 57 7.99 -3.08 -7.14
N SER A 58 8.54 -4.24 -7.44
CA SER A 58 9.98 -4.40 -7.59
C SER A 58 10.53 -3.56 -8.75
N ASP A 59 9.82 -3.54 -9.89
CA ASP A 59 10.22 -2.74 -11.04
C ASP A 59 10.21 -1.24 -10.70
N VAL A 60 9.17 -0.77 -10.02
CA VAL A 60 9.09 0.64 -9.60
C VAL A 60 10.22 0.96 -8.63
N SER A 61 10.49 0.08 -7.68
CA SER A 61 11.56 0.29 -6.70
C SER A 61 12.92 0.39 -7.36
N ILE A 62 13.20 -0.46 -8.34
CA ILE A 62 14.47 -0.45 -9.06
C ILE A 62 14.59 0.81 -9.91
N ASN A 63 13.57 1.14 -10.68
CA ASN A 63 13.58 2.27 -11.61
C ASN A 63 13.69 3.61 -10.91
N ASP A 64 13.02 3.77 -9.78
CA ASP A 64 12.96 5.02 -9.04
C ASP A 64 13.97 5.09 -7.89
N ASP A 65 14.75 4.03 -7.69
CA ASP A 65 15.74 3.92 -6.62
C ASP A 65 15.11 4.21 -5.25
N ILE A 66 13.95 3.61 -4.99
CA ILE A 66 13.21 3.80 -3.75
C ILE A 66 12.63 2.47 -3.29
N LEU A 67 12.69 2.22 -1.98
CA LEU A 67 12.09 1.02 -1.41
C LEU A 67 10.63 1.27 -1.07
N ILE A 68 9.77 0.37 -1.53
CA ILE A 68 8.34 0.41 -1.25
C ILE A 68 8.00 -0.77 -0.36
N ASN A 69 7.48 -0.47 0.83
CA ASN A 69 6.93 -1.46 1.73
C ASN A 69 5.42 -1.43 1.61
N PHE A 70 4.80 -2.58 1.44
CA PHE A 70 3.34 -2.62 1.36
C PHE A 70 2.77 -3.70 2.27
N ILE A 71 1.60 -3.41 2.81
CA ILE A 71 0.82 -4.32 3.63
C ILE A 71 -0.52 -4.50 2.94
N GLU A 72 -0.95 -5.75 2.77
CA GLU A 72 -2.27 -6.05 2.24
C GLU A 72 -3.21 -6.40 3.40
N MET A 73 -4.43 -5.89 3.34
CA MET A 73 -5.40 -6.14 4.40
C MET A 73 -6.80 -6.23 3.80
N LEU A 74 -7.57 -7.22 4.23
CA LEU A 74 -8.97 -7.31 3.83
C LEU A 74 -9.79 -6.19 4.49
N THR A 75 -10.81 -5.72 3.77
CA THR A 75 -11.71 -4.66 4.24
C THR A 75 -12.25 -4.93 5.64
N GLN A 76 -12.71 -6.16 5.87
CA GLN A 76 -13.28 -6.54 7.16
C GLN A 76 -12.29 -6.36 8.30
N LYS A 77 -11.06 -6.81 8.11
CA LYS A 77 -10.01 -6.64 9.13
C LYS A 77 -9.68 -5.17 9.33
N PHE A 78 -9.56 -4.43 8.24
CA PHE A 78 -9.26 -3.00 8.29
C PHE A 78 -10.30 -2.22 9.10
N GLU A 79 -11.57 -2.57 8.93
CA GLU A 79 -12.67 -1.89 9.64
C GLU A 79 -12.75 -2.25 11.12
N LEU A 80 -12.39 -3.48 11.49
CA LEU A 80 -12.60 -3.99 12.83
C LEU A 80 -11.37 -3.96 13.73
N GLU A 81 -10.18 -4.02 13.17
CA GLU A 81 -8.96 -4.11 13.96
C GLU A 81 -8.61 -2.78 14.61
N GLN A 82 -8.20 -2.84 15.88
CA GLN A 82 -7.81 -1.68 16.69
C GLN A 82 -6.33 -1.73 17.07
N SER A 83 -5.49 -2.28 16.21
CA SER A 83 -4.04 -2.36 16.47
C SER A 83 -3.40 -0.97 16.48
N PRO A 84 -2.26 -0.79 17.19
CA PRO A 84 -1.53 0.47 17.15
C PRO A 84 -1.17 0.91 15.72
N LEU A 85 -0.82 -0.04 14.86
CA LEU A 85 -0.51 0.26 13.46
C LEU A 85 -1.71 0.92 12.76
N LEU A 86 -2.90 0.33 12.86
CA LEU A 86 -4.09 0.86 12.21
C LEU A 86 -4.55 2.17 12.81
N LEU A 87 -4.41 2.34 14.12
CA LEU A 87 -4.71 3.62 14.76
C LEU A 87 -3.83 4.74 14.21
N ASN A 88 -2.54 4.47 14.03
CA ASN A 88 -1.62 5.43 13.43
C ASN A 88 -1.94 5.70 11.97
N ILE A 89 -2.28 4.68 11.20
CA ILE A 89 -2.64 4.83 9.80
C ILE A 89 -3.89 5.70 9.64
N ARG A 90 -4.90 5.49 10.49
CA ARG A 90 -6.12 6.30 10.44
C ARG A 90 -5.87 7.75 10.81
N ARG A 91 -4.93 8.02 11.72
CA ARG A 91 -4.62 9.37 12.17
C ARG A 91 -3.74 10.11 11.18
N GLU A 92 -2.74 9.45 10.60
CA GLU A 92 -1.68 10.09 9.81
C GLU A 92 -1.74 9.75 8.32
N GLY A 93 -2.46 8.71 7.95
CA GLY A 93 -2.47 8.21 6.58
C GLY A 93 -3.12 9.16 5.59
N VAL A 94 -2.63 9.11 4.36
CA VAL A 94 -3.17 9.86 3.24
C VAL A 94 -3.79 8.87 2.27
N ILE A 95 -5.09 9.04 2.02
CA ILE A 95 -5.81 8.17 1.08
C ILE A 95 -5.43 8.59 -0.34
N LEU A 96 -5.01 7.64 -1.13
CA LEU A 96 -4.58 7.87 -2.50
C LEU A 96 -5.67 7.60 -3.53
#